data_6bb3aa0599eb8680d5466ea561312b15
#
_entry.id   6bb3aa0599eb8680d5466ea561312b15
#
_cell.length_a   1.000
_cell.length_b   1.000
_cell.length_c   1.000
_cell.angle_alpha   90.00
_cell.angle_beta   90.00
_cell.angle_gamma   90.00
#
_symmetry.space_group_name_H-M   'P 1'
#
loop_
_entity.id
_entity.type
_entity.pdbx_description
1 polymer ?
#
loop_
_entity_poly.entity_id
_entity_poly.type
_entity_poly.pdbx_seq_one_letter_code
_entity_poly.pdbx_strand_id
1 'polypeptide(L)'
;LNYVSLISGIATKTNNLIKKIGKKSKICCTRKTIPNLRVIQKYAVKLGGGTNHRFNLSDEYLIKDNHIASSNLKILVQKAILYKKGRKITVEVDNLNQLKSILGLDFTTVLFDNMSIKNLKLGVKLANKYYETEASGNITIKNVNSVARTGVDRISVGSITHSASAMDFKLEI
;
A
#
# COMPACT_ATOMS: atom_id res chain seq x y z
N LEU A 1 4.35 19.25 22.30
CA LEU A 1 3.03 19.26 21.67
C LEU A 1 3.08 18.94 20.18
N ASN A 2 3.97 19.58 19.37
CA ASN A 2 3.98 19.42 17.89
C ASN A 2 4.04 17.98 17.41
N TYR A 3 4.89 17.13 18.00
CA TYR A 3 4.94 15.71 17.67
C TYR A 3 3.64 14.98 18.05
N VAL A 4 3.08 15.28 19.21
CA VAL A 4 1.80 14.67 19.64
C VAL A 4 0.69 15.04 18.67
N SER A 5 0.60 16.31 18.28
CA SER A 5 -0.36 16.81 17.27
C SER A 5 -0.24 16.07 15.94
N LEU A 6 0.99 15.93 15.42
CA LEU A 6 1.25 15.23 14.15
C LEU A 6 0.89 13.74 14.24
N ILE A 7 1.37 13.04 15.29
CA ILE A 7 1.14 11.61 15.49
C ILE A 7 -0.35 11.31 15.64
N SER A 8 -1.05 12.11 16.44
CA SER A 8 -2.50 11.97 16.65
C SER A 8 -3.28 12.20 15.35
N GLY A 9 -2.87 13.17 14.54
CA GLY A 9 -3.46 13.41 13.22
C GLY A 9 -3.33 12.20 12.29
N ILE A 10 -2.15 11.59 12.22
CA ILE A 10 -1.89 10.39 11.42
C ILE A 10 -2.73 9.20 11.93
N ALA A 11 -2.73 8.95 13.23
CA ALA A 11 -3.49 7.88 13.85
C ALA A 11 -5.00 8.04 13.60
N THR A 12 -5.53 9.26 13.80
CA THR A 12 -6.93 9.60 13.57
C THR A 12 -7.31 9.41 12.10
N LYS A 13 -6.51 9.92 11.16
CA LYS A 13 -6.76 9.75 9.72
C LYS A 13 -6.75 8.28 9.32
N THR A 14 -5.81 7.49 9.83
CA THR A 14 -5.74 6.04 9.61
C THR A 14 -7.01 5.35 10.13
N ASN A 15 -7.41 5.63 11.36
CA ASN A 15 -8.61 5.06 11.98
C ASN A 15 -9.89 5.41 11.22
N ASN A 16 -10.01 6.66 10.75
CA ASN A 16 -11.16 7.09 9.95
C ASN A 16 -11.28 6.32 8.62
N LEU A 17 -10.16 6.00 7.97
CA LEU A 17 -10.15 5.15 6.78
C LEU A 17 -10.57 3.72 7.13
N ILE A 18 -10.06 3.15 8.22
CA ILE A 18 -10.40 1.79 8.67
C ILE A 18 -11.89 1.67 8.99
N LYS A 19 -12.48 2.66 9.65
CA LYS A 19 -13.93 2.69 9.93
C LYS A 19 -14.80 2.67 8.66
N LYS A 20 -14.26 3.07 7.50
CA LYS A 20 -14.99 3.08 6.23
C LYS A 20 -14.91 1.77 5.47
N ILE A 21 -13.96 0.91 5.79
CA ILE A 21 -13.79 -0.40 5.14
C ILE A 21 -14.29 -1.52 6.04
N GLY A 22 -14.69 -2.64 5.47
CA GLY A 22 -15.01 -3.85 6.24
C GLY A 22 -13.76 -4.55 6.76
N LYS A 23 -13.95 -5.64 7.50
CA LYS A 23 -12.86 -6.41 8.13
C LYS A 23 -11.93 -7.15 7.14
N LYS A 24 -12.27 -7.23 5.87
CA LYS A 24 -11.52 -8.00 4.87
C LYS A 24 -10.25 -7.32 4.36
N SER A 25 -10.26 -5.99 4.27
CA SER A 25 -9.12 -5.23 3.76
C SER A 25 -8.35 -4.54 4.90
N LYS A 26 -7.05 -4.33 4.72
CA LYS A 26 -6.17 -3.61 5.65
C LYS A 26 -5.73 -2.28 5.05
N ILE A 27 -5.84 -1.19 5.80
CA ILE A 27 -5.23 0.10 5.42
C ILE A 27 -3.73 0.04 5.68
N CYS A 28 -2.94 0.43 4.68
CA CYS A 28 -1.49 0.38 4.70
C CYS A 28 -0.88 1.76 4.45
N CYS A 29 0.18 2.12 5.16
CA CYS A 29 0.98 3.29 4.79
C CYS A 29 1.90 2.96 3.60
N THR A 30 2.61 3.96 3.10
CA THR A 30 3.64 3.83 2.08
C THR A 30 5.01 4.24 2.65
N ARG A 31 6.04 4.35 1.78
CA ARG A 31 7.32 4.98 2.12
C ARG A 31 7.33 6.51 1.91
N LYS A 32 6.21 7.11 1.48
CA LYS A 32 6.05 8.56 1.34
C LYS A 32 5.83 9.18 2.72
N THR A 33 6.92 9.43 3.44
CA THR A 33 6.97 9.96 4.79
C THR A 33 7.72 11.28 4.81
N ILE A 34 7.49 12.10 5.84
CA ILE A 34 8.31 13.29 6.10
C ILE A 34 9.75 12.82 6.39
N PRO A 35 10.77 13.48 5.81
CA PRO A 35 12.17 13.16 6.08
C PRO A 35 12.44 13.07 7.60
N ASN A 36 13.22 12.09 8.00
CA ASN A 36 13.61 11.79 9.39
C ASN A 36 12.45 11.38 10.34
N LEU A 37 11.18 11.46 9.93
CA LEU A 37 10.03 11.11 10.79
C LEU A 37 9.38 9.75 10.47
N ARG A 38 9.97 8.93 9.59
CA ARG A 38 9.37 7.66 9.14
C ARG A 38 9.05 6.71 10.28
N VAL A 39 9.92 6.59 11.27
CA VAL A 39 9.71 5.72 12.45
C VAL A 39 8.44 6.14 13.17
N ILE A 40 8.36 7.41 13.54
CA ILE A 40 7.24 7.98 14.30
C ILE A 40 5.95 7.92 13.51
N GLN A 41 5.99 8.25 12.21
CA GLN A 41 4.81 8.23 11.36
C GLN A 41 4.27 6.80 11.16
N LYS A 42 5.14 5.81 10.95
CA LYS A 42 4.72 4.41 10.84
C LYS A 42 4.21 3.85 12.18
N TYR A 43 4.75 4.30 13.29
CA TYR A 43 4.21 4.00 14.62
C TYR A 43 2.78 4.57 14.78
N ALA A 44 2.56 5.83 14.40
CA ALA A 44 1.24 6.45 14.42
C ALA A 44 0.20 5.70 13.56
N VAL A 45 0.60 5.19 12.39
CA VAL A 45 -0.27 4.36 11.55
C VAL A 45 -0.71 3.10 12.30
N LYS A 46 0.20 2.43 13.00
CA LYS A 46 -0.15 1.27 13.83
C LYS A 46 -1.10 1.61 14.97
N LEU A 47 -0.87 2.72 15.66
CA LEU A 47 -1.77 3.21 16.71
C LEU A 47 -3.17 3.47 16.18
N GLY A 48 -3.30 3.95 14.94
CA GLY A 48 -4.58 4.12 14.27
C GLY A 48 -5.24 2.82 13.79
N GLY A 49 -4.60 1.65 14.01
CA GLY A 49 -5.08 0.33 13.59
C GLY A 49 -4.65 -0.08 12.18
N GLY A 50 -3.84 0.72 11.51
CA GLY A 50 -3.32 0.41 10.18
C GLY A 50 -2.13 -0.54 10.19
N THR A 51 -1.70 -0.94 9.01
CA THR A 51 -0.51 -1.76 8.78
C THR A 51 0.59 -0.97 8.10
N ASN A 52 1.82 -1.41 8.23
CA ASN A 52 2.95 -0.77 7.60
C ASN A 52 3.38 -1.54 6.35
N HIS A 53 3.66 -0.83 5.28
CA HIS A 53 4.45 -1.30 4.16
C HIS A 53 5.94 -1.32 4.54
N ARG A 54 6.82 -1.89 3.68
CA ARG A 54 8.27 -1.94 3.90
C ARG A 54 8.80 -0.62 4.46
N PHE A 55 9.75 -0.72 5.39
CA PHE A 55 10.35 0.43 6.05
C PHE A 55 11.43 1.07 5.17
N ASN A 56 12.27 0.22 4.58
CA ASN A 56 13.37 0.62 3.69
C ASN A 56 13.37 -0.19 2.38
N LEU A 57 14.35 0.04 1.50
CA LEU A 57 14.44 -0.63 0.21
C LEU A 57 14.96 -2.07 0.30
N SER A 58 15.62 -2.42 1.39
CA SER A 58 16.18 -3.76 1.61
C SER A 58 15.21 -4.74 2.25
N ASP A 59 14.06 -4.30 2.77
CA ASP A 59 13.08 -5.18 3.42
C ASP A 59 12.36 -6.08 2.41
N GLU A 60 12.06 -5.54 1.22
CA GLU A 60 11.19 -6.16 0.25
C GLU A 60 11.50 -5.62 -1.16
N TYR A 61 11.52 -6.49 -2.15
CA TYR A 61 11.56 -6.08 -3.55
C TYR A 61 10.21 -5.48 -3.96
N LEU A 62 10.25 -4.32 -4.62
CA LEU A 62 9.07 -3.72 -5.25
C LEU A 62 9.42 -3.36 -6.68
N ILE A 63 8.87 -4.13 -7.62
CA ILE A 63 9.01 -3.89 -9.06
C ILE A 63 7.92 -2.89 -9.45
N LYS A 64 8.31 -1.80 -10.10
CA LYS A 64 7.46 -0.68 -10.48
C LYS A 64 7.55 -0.39 -11.98
N ASP A 65 6.64 0.47 -12.44
CA ASP A 65 6.56 0.98 -13.81
C ASP A 65 7.92 1.47 -14.36
N ASN A 66 8.67 2.24 -13.58
CA ASN A 66 9.98 2.75 -13.99
C ASN A 66 11.03 1.65 -14.24
N HIS A 67 10.91 0.49 -13.60
CA HIS A 67 11.78 -0.65 -13.88
C HIS A 67 11.39 -1.34 -15.21
N ILE A 68 10.12 -1.26 -15.60
CA ILE A 68 9.58 -1.91 -16.80
C ILE A 68 9.97 -1.14 -18.05
N ALA A 69 10.21 0.17 -17.96
CA ALA A 69 10.59 1.04 -19.09
C ALA A 69 11.81 0.53 -19.89
N SER A 70 12.69 -0.24 -19.23
CA SER A 70 13.92 -0.78 -19.82
C SER A 70 13.91 -2.30 -20.02
N SER A 71 12.83 -3.01 -19.64
CA SER A 71 12.79 -4.48 -19.68
C SER A 71 11.37 -5.04 -19.62
N ASN A 72 11.20 -6.29 -20.06
CA ASN A 72 9.93 -7.00 -19.96
C ASN A 72 9.60 -7.33 -18.48
N LEU A 73 8.37 -7.06 -18.03
CA LEU A 73 7.91 -7.27 -16.65
C LEU A 73 8.15 -8.72 -16.19
N LYS A 74 7.83 -9.72 -17.02
CA LYS A 74 8.00 -11.13 -16.69
C LYS A 74 9.47 -11.47 -16.41
N ILE A 75 10.38 -10.96 -17.23
CA ILE A 75 11.84 -11.16 -17.06
C ILE A 75 12.33 -10.52 -15.76
N LEU A 76 11.85 -9.32 -15.44
CA LEU A 76 12.19 -8.62 -14.18
C LEU A 76 11.73 -9.42 -12.96
N VAL A 77 10.50 -9.93 -12.99
CA VAL A 77 9.95 -10.74 -11.89
C VAL A 77 10.77 -12.02 -11.73
N GLN A 78 11.09 -12.72 -12.82
CA GLN A 78 11.92 -13.92 -12.79
C GLN A 78 13.32 -13.64 -12.20
N LYS A 79 13.96 -12.55 -12.59
CA LYS A 79 15.23 -12.11 -12.00
C LYS A 79 15.09 -11.84 -10.50
N ALA A 80 14.04 -11.12 -10.09
CA ALA A 80 13.79 -10.84 -8.67
C ALA A 80 13.60 -12.13 -7.86
N ILE A 81 12.91 -13.13 -8.42
CA ILE A 81 12.73 -14.45 -7.79
C ILE A 81 14.07 -15.14 -7.55
N LEU A 82 15.00 -15.12 -8.51
CA LEU A 82 16.33 -15.69 -8.35
C LEU A 82 17.14 -15.03 -7.23
N TYR A 83 16.99 -13.72 -7.06
CA TYR A 83 17.79 -12.92 -6.11
C TYR A 83 17.08 -12.58 -4.81
N LYS A 84 15.83 -13.03 -4.59
CA LYS A 84 15.00 -12.61 -3.42
C LYS A 84 15.60 -12.98 -2.06
N LYS A 85 16.40 -14.05 -1.97
CA LYS A 85 17.04 -14.51 -0.70
C LYS A 85 16.05 -14.50 0.49
N GLY A 86 14.86 -15.08 0.30
CA GLY A 86 13.80 -15.12 1.30
C GLY A 86 12.98 -13.84 1.48
N ARG A 87 13.32 -12.73 0.81
CA ARG A 87 12.54 -11.49 0.87
C ARG A 87 11.25 -11.60 0.07
N LYS A 88 10.24 -10.86 0.51
CA LYS A 88 9.00 -10.69 -0.25
C LYS A 88 9.26 -9.93 -1.55
N ILE A 89 8.45 -10.22 -2.56
CA ILE A 89 8.43 -9.49 -3.83
C ILE A 89 7.01 -8.98 -4.02
N THR A 90 6.87 -7.67 -4.14
CA THR A 90 5.65 -7.00 -4.60
C THR A 90 5.85 -6.53 -6.05
N VAL A 91 4.88 -6.83 -6.90
CA VAL A 91 4.90 -6.42 -8.32
C VAL A 91 3.76 -5.46 -8.57
N GLU A 92 4.09 -4.24 -8.99
CA GLU A 92 3.14 -3.20 -9.39
C GLU A 92 2.70 -3.44 -10.84
N VAL A 93 1.39 -3.36 -11.09
CA VAL A 93 0.78 -3.51 -12.41
C VAL A 93 -0.26 -2.41 -12.64
N ASP A 94 -0.26 -1.82 -13.83
CA ASP A 94 -1.15 -0.74 -14.24
C ASP A 94 -2.37 -1.24 -15.00
N ASN A 95 -2.34 -2.48 -15.48
CA ASN A 95 -3.41 -3.08 -16.27
C ASN A 95 -3.46 -4.60 -16.17
N LEU A 96 -4.58 -5.17 -16.65
CA LEU A 96 -4.82 -6.61 -16.59
C LEU A 96 -3.90 -7.44 -17.51
N ASN A 97 -3.34 -6.86 -18.57
CA ASN A 97 -2.41 -7.57 -19.45
C ASN A 97 -1.06 -7.81 -18.76
N GLN A 98 -0.54 -6.78 -18.03
CA GLN A 98 0.63 -6.95 -17.19
C GLN A 98 0.40 -8.02 -16.13
N LEU A 99 -0.75 -7.99 -15.42
CA LEU A 99 -1.11 -9.03 -14.46
C LEU A 99 -1.07 -10.42 -15.09
N LYS A 100 -1.74 -10.61 -16.23
CA LYS A 100 -1.81 -11.92 -16.91
C LYS A 100 -0.42 -12.45 -17.30
N SER A 101 0.51 -11.59 -17.65
CA SER A 101 1.87 -11.97 -18.05
C SER A 101 2.72 -12.56 -16.92
N ILE A 102 2.34 -12.30 -15.66
CA ILE A 102 3.09 -12.72 -14.46
C ILE A 102 2.34 -13.72 -13.58
N LEU A 103 1.11 -14.09 -13.96
CA LEU A 103 0.33 -15.09 -13.19
C LEU A 103 1.08 -16.42 -13.10
N GLY A 104 1.10 -17.00 -11.89
CA GLY A 104 1.76 -18.27 -11.60
C GLY A 104 3.27 -18.18 -11.34
N LEU A 105 3.89 -16.99 -11.41
CA LEU A 105 5.27 -16.81 -10.97
C LEU A 105 5.34 -16.74 -9.43
N ASP A 106 6.46 -17.17 -8.82
CA ASP A 106 6.65 -17.25 -7.36
C ASP A 106 7.01 -15.89 -6.74
N PHE A 107 6.01 -15.01 -6.59
CA PHE A 107 6.15 -13.75 -5.84
C PHE A 107 5.01 -13.59 -4.82
N THR A 108 5.08 -12.59 -3.94
CA THR A 108 4.23 -12.51 -2.76
C THR A 108 2.96 -11.69 -2.98
N THR A 109 3.09 -10.49 -3.54
CA THR A 109 2.01 -9.50 -3.59
C THR A 109 1.92 -8.87 -4.98
N VAL A 110 0.72 -8.76 -5.52
CA VAL A 110 0.44 -7.92 -6.68
C VAL A 110 -0.17 -6.60 -6.22
N LEU A 111 0.40 -5.49 -6.67
CA LEU A 111 -0.06 -4.15 -6.39
C LEU A 111 -0.70 -3.57 -7.66
N PHE A 112 -1.98 -3.24 -7.57
CA PHE A 112 -2.74 -2.59 -8.62
C PHE A 112 -2.63 -1.07 -8.46
N ASP A 113 -1.94 -0.38 -9.36
CA ASP A 113 -1.79 1.07 -9.29
C ASP A 113 -2.79 1.80 -10.18
N ASN A 114 -3.51 2.74 -9.60
CA ASN A 114 -4.47 3.62 -10.27
C ASN A 114 -5.53 2.91 -11.15
N MET A 115 -5.88 1.66 -10.86
CA MET A 115 -6.89 0.93 -11.63
C MET A 115 -8.31 1.41 -11.32
N SER A 116 -9.17 1.41 -12.33
CA SER A 116 -10.62 1.59 -12.15
C SER A 116 -11.20 0.48 -11.25
N ILE A 117 -12.26 0.76 -10.52
CA ILE A 117 -12.93 -0.23 -9.64
C ILE A 117 -13.31 -1.51 -10.41
N LYS A 118 -13.76 -1.37 -11.68
CA LYS A 118 -14.08 -2.51 -12.56
C LYS A 118 -12.85 -3.38 -12.80
N ASN A 119 -11.75 -2.80 -13.22
CA ASN A 119 -10.51 -3.52 -13.51
C ASN A 119 -9.86 -4.08 -12.23
N LEU A 120 -9.88 -3.32 -11.13
CA LEU A 120 -9.40 -3.78 -9.84
C LEU A 120 -10.15 -5.04 -9.37
N LYS A 121 -11.49 -5.05 -9.46
CA LYS A 121 -12.30 -6.23 -9.10
C LYS A 121 -11.97 -7.45 -9.96
N LEU A 122 -11.75 -7.27 -11.26
CA LEU A 122 -11.32 -8.34 -12.16
C LEU A 122 -9.90 -8.81 -11.82
N GLY A 123 -8.98 -7.88 -11.58
CA GLY A 123 -7.60 -8.18 -11.19
C GLY A 123 -7.54 -8.97 -9.89
N VAL A 124 -8.26 -8.54 -8.85
CA VAL A 124 -8.37 -9.26 -7.58
C VAL A 124 -8.89 -10.69 -7.80
N LYS A 125 -9.96 -10.88 -8.59
CA LYS A 125 -10.50 -12.21 -8.89
C LYS A 125 -9.48 -13.13 -9.57
N LEU A 126 -8.62 -12.59 -10.41
CA LEU A 126 -7.57 -13.37 -11.10
C LEU A 126 -6.39 -13.69 -10.18
N ALA A 127 -6.02 -12.73 -9.34
CA ALA A 127 -4.77 -12.77 -8.55
C ALA A 127 -4.90 -13.45 -7.19
N ASN A 128 -6.07 -13.41 -6.53
CA ASN A 128 -6.27 -13.85 -5.15
C ASN A 128 -6.04 -15.35 -4.90
N LYS A 129 -5.93 -16.15 -5.95
CA LYS A 129 -5.56 -17.58 -5.85
C LYS A 129 -4.05 -17.79 -5.69
N TYR A 130 -3.25 -16.78 -6.04
CA TYR A 130 -1.80 -16.89 -6.12
C TYR A 130 -1.09 -15.91 -5.19
N TYR A 131 -1.66 -14.71 -4.97
CA TYR A 131 -0.97 -13.57 -4.37
C TYR A 131 -1.83 -12.86 -3.35
N GLU A 132 -1.18 -12.21 -2.37
CA GLU A 132 -1.79 -11.11 -1.63
C GLU A 132 -2.04 -9.96 -2.61
N THR A 133 -3.22 -9.35 -2.54
CA THR A 133 -3.63 -8.27 -3.46
C THR A 133 -3.57 -6.92 -2.77
N GLU A 134 -3.01 -5.92 -3.42
CA GLU A 134 -2.90 -4.56 -2.90
C GLU A 134 -3.41 -3.54 -3.92
N ALA A 135 -4.22 -2.57 -3.47
CA ALA A 135 -4.64 -1.42 -4.29
C ALA A 135 -3.89 -0.17 -3.86
N SER A 136 -3.43 0.60 -4.83
CA SER A 136 -2.71 1.87 -4.66
C SER A 136 -3.21 2.92 -5.66
N GLY A 137 -2.86 4.17 -5.41
CA GLY A 137 -3.14 5.30 -6.29
C GLY A 137 -4.43 6.04 -5.95
N ASN A 138 -4.31 7.34 -5.65
CA ASN A 138 -5.41 8.29 -5.43
C ASN A 138 -6.51 7.82 -4.44
N ILE A 139 -6.13 7.02 -3.43
CA ILE A 139 -7.04 6.55 -2.39
C ILE A 139 -7.34 7.66 -1.38
N THR A 140 -8.62 7.88 -1.15
CA THR A 140 -9.17 8.91 -0.25
C THR A 140 -10.28 8.32 0.63
N ILE A 141 -10.72 9.08 1.63
CA ILE A 141 -11.87 8.70 2.48
C ILE A 141 -13.17 8.55 1.67
N LYS A 142 -13.26 9.20 0.49
CA LYS A 142 -14.47 9.16 -0.36
C LYS A 142 -14.55 7.85 -1.18
N ASN A 143 -13.41 7.29 -1.60
CA ASN A 143 -13.39 6.13 -2.50
C ASN A 143 -12.90 4.82 -1.83
N VAL A 144 -12.28 4.88 -0.65
CA VAL A 144 -11.70 3.71 0.03
C VAL A 144 -12.69 2.55 0.23
N ASN A 145 -13.96 2.85 0.50
CA ASN A 145 -14.99 1.83 0.65
C ASN A 145 -15.28 1.09 -0.67
N SER A 146 -15.34 1.80 -1.79
CA SER A 146 -15.52 1.19 -3.12
C SER A 146 -14.33 0.31 -3.49
N VAL A 147 -13.12 0.75 -3.14
CA VAL A 147 -11.89 -0.06 -3.31
C VAL A 147 -11.95 -1.31 -2.44
N ALA A 148 -12.28 -1.20 -1.16
CA ALA A 148 -12.40 -2.36 -0.26
C ALA A 148 -13.44 -3.39 -0.73
N ARG A 149 -14.56 -2.93 -1.31
CA ARG A 149 -15.62 -3.79 -1.86
C ARG A 149 -15.17 -4.63 -3.08
N THR A 150 -14.03 -4.34 -3.68
CA THR A 150 -13.46 -5.20 -4.72
C THR A 150 -12.92 -6.52 -4.18
N GLY A 151 -12.71 -6.61 -2.85
CA GLY A 151 -12.16 -7.77 -2.16
C GLY A 151 -10.64 -7.76 -2.08
N VAL A 152 -9.99 -6.64 -2.38
CA VAL A 152 -8.53 -6.48 -2.23
C VAL A 152 -8.11 -6.64 -0.76
N ASP A 153 -6.95 -7.29 -0.51
CA ASP A 153 -6.49 -7.58 0.85
C ASP A 153 -5.90 -6.35 1.54
N ARG A 154 -5.18 -5.51 0.78
CA ARG A 154 -4.49 -4.32 1.29
C ARG A 154 -4.83 -3.09 0.46
N ILE A 155 -4.89 -1.94 1.12
CA ILE A 155 -5.15 -0.64 0.48
C ILE A 155 -4.07 0.33 0.95
N SER A 156 -3.14 0.66 0.08
CA SER A 156 -2.05 1.59 0.36
C SER A 156 -2.48 3.03 0.16
N VAL A 157 -2.34 3.83 1.21
CA VAL A 157 -2.76 5.23 1.23
C VAL A 157 -1.59 6.12 1.66
N GLY A 158 -0.93 6.76 0.69
CA GLY A 158 0.22 7.63 0.96
C GLY A 158 -0.15 8.86 1.80
N SER A 159 -1.34 9.41 1.60
CA SER A 159 -1.78 10.64 2.28
C SER A 159 -1.94 10.50 3.79
N ILE A 160 -1.94 9.31 4.35
CA ILE A 160 -1.95 9.13 5.81
C ILE A 160 -0.62 9.55 6.46
N THR A 161 0.48 9.52 5.71
CA THR A 161 1.80 9.91 6.23
C THR A 161 2.30 11.26 5.70
N HIS A 162 2.08 11.57 4.43
CA HIS A 162 2.60 12.83 3.86
C HIS A 162 1.61 14.00 3.89
N SER A 163 0.31 13.77 4.20
CA SER A 163 -0.74 14.80 4.16
C SER A 163 -1.79 14.62 5.28
N ALA A 164 -1.38 14.12 6.44
CA ALA A 164 -2.25 14.14 7.61
C ALA A 164 -2.22 15.53 8.24
N SER A 165 -3.39 16.08 8.54
CA SER A 165 -3.50 17.30 9.33
C SER A 165 -3.10 16.99 10.78
N ALA A 166 -2.32 17.86 11.41
CA ALA A 166 -2.04 17.80 12.82
C ALA A 166 -3.33 18.07 13.63
N MET A 167 -3.45 17.42 14.79
CA MET A 167 -4.51 17.72 15.74
C MET A 167 -4.14 18.97 16.54
N ASP A 168 -5.12 19.80 16.84
CA ASP A 168 -4.89 20.97 17.68
C ASP A 168 -4.89 20.57 19.16
N PHE A 169 -3.74 20.66 19.79
CA PHE A 169 -3.55 20.44 21.24
C PHE A 169 -2.96 21.67 21.89
N LYS A 170 -3.52 22.05 23.01
CA LYS A 170 -2.94 23.06 23.90
C LYS A 170 -2.67 22.47 25.29
N LEU A 171 -1.69 23.03 25.98
CA LEU A 171 -1.41 22.75 27.38
C LEU A 171 -1.98 23.91 28.19
N GLU A 172 -2.83 23.61 29.14
CA GLU A 172 -3.31 24.55 30.16
C GLU A 172 -2.64 24.17 31.48
N ILE A 173 -2.03 25.17 32.16
CA ILE A 173 -1.33 25.03 33.46
C ILE A 173 -2.11 25.85 34.49
#